data_e73450a2814c26b410eb4eafaca043b6
#
_entry.id   e73450a2814c26b410eb4eafaca043b6
#
_cell.length_a   1.000
_cell.length_b   1.000
_cell.length_c   1.000
_cell.angle_alpha   90.00
_cell.angle_beta   90.00
_cell.angle_gamma   90.00
#
_symmetry.space_group_name_H-M   'P 1'
#
loop_
_entity.id
_entity.type
_entity.pdbx_description
1 polymer ?
#
loop_
_entity_poly.entity_id
_entity_poly.type
_entity_poly.pdbx_seq_one_letter_code
_entity_poly.pdbx_strand_id
1 'polypeptide(L)'
;MHKQNERSRLSAELQKQLSELGRSKPYREASSSFSELTALLIGSAEREGAGLQGAVDGMLKAAEVIPLDSDVFYQAAGIQVALDMSVQDSIVLASVLRHLVKTGPPESCFLNRNTKDFDDPNVREMLDEFGCKFFGRFDHGLRYINARLRKAGQ
;
A
#
# COMPACT_ATOMS: atom_id res chain seq x y z
N MET A 1 5.65 -1.51 7.85
CA MET A 1 6.72 -2.29 8.52
C MET A 1 7.12 -1.73 9.89
N HIS A 2 7.33 -0.43 10.10
CA HIS A 2 7.77 0.13 11.40
C HIS A 2 6.80 -0.21 12.56
N LYS A 3 5.50 0.01 12.41
CA LYS A 3 4.48 -0.27 13.45
C LYS A 3 4.34 -1.76 13.80
N GLN A 4 4.60 -2.67 12.89
CA GLN A 4 4.51 -4.11 13.12
C GLN A 4 5.70 -4.62 13.95
N ASN A 5 6.91 -4.13 13.65
CA ASN A 5 8.11 -4.40 14.44
C ASN A 5 7.99 -3.84 15.87
N GLU A 6 7.38 -2.67 16.02
CA GLU A 6 7.14 -2.05 17.32
C GLU A 6 6.13 -2.85 18.16
N ARG A 7 5.03 -3.34 17.56
CA ARG A 7 4.06 -4.23 18.20
C ARG A 7 4.71 -5.55 18.66
N SER A 8 5.51 -6.18 17.80
CA SER A 8 6.21 -7.43 18.13
C SER A 8 7.20 -7.24 19.28
N ARG A 9 7.93 -6.13 19.28
CA ARG A 9 8.88 -5.80 20.36
C ARG A 9 8.17 -5.53 21.68
N LEU A 10 7.09 -4.75 21.68
CA LEU A 10 6.27 -4.49 22.87
C LEU A 10 5.65 -5.78 23.41
N SER A 11 5.16 -6.65 22.54
CA SER A 11 4.59 -7.94 22.96
C SER A 11 5.61 -8.86 23.59
N ALA A 12 6.84 -8.91 23.07
CA ALA A 12 7.92 -9.71 23.66
C ALA A 12 8.35 -9.19 25.04
N GLU A 13 8.44 -7.86 25.20
CA GLU A 13 8.76 -7.24 26.48
C GLU A 13 7.67 -7.49 27.52
N LEU A 14 6.39 -7.35 27.13
CA LEU A 14 5.25 -7.67 28.00
C LEU A 14 5.25 -9.14 28.43
N GLN A 15 5.53 -10.09 27.51
CA GLN A 15 5.63 -11.50 27.86
C GLN A 15 6.71 -11.78 28.90
N LYS A 16 7.87 -11.14 28.77
CA LYS A 16 8.95 -11.27 29.75
C LYS A 16 8.52 -10.78 31.13
N GLN A 17 7.95 -9.58 31.23
CA GLN A 17 7.48 -9.01 32.50
C GLN A 17 6.34 -9.84 33.11
N LEU A 18 5.40 -10.36 32.31
CA LEU A 18 4.33 -11.23 32.78
C LEU A 18 4.86 -12.57 33.30
N SER A 19 5.92 -13.13 32.69
CA SER A 19 6.55 -14.35 33.17
C SER A 19 7.23 -14.15 34.55
N GLU A 20 7.79 -12.98 34.78
CA GLU A 20 8.39 -12.62 36.07
C GLU A 20 7.32 -12.43 37.16
N LEU A 21 6.22 -11.73 36.86
CA LEU A 21 5.07 -11.55 37.74
C LEU A 21 4.38 -12.87 38.08
N GLY A 22 4.26 -13.79 37.11
CA GLY A 22 3.62 -15.11 37.28
C GLY A 22 4.36 -16.05 38.28
N ARG A 23 5.61 -15.73 38.67
CA ARG A 23 6.34 -16.45 39.72
C ARG A 23 5.76 -16.20 41.11
N SER A 24 5.05 -15.09 41.31
CA SER A 24 4.42 -14.72 42.56
C SER A 24 2.98 -15.26 42.62
N LYS A 25 2.62 -16.01 43.67
CA LYS A 25 1.30 -16.65 43.83
C LYS A 25 0.11 -15.71 43.61
N PRO A 26 0.07 -14.47 44.17
CA PRO A 26 -1.11 -13.59 44.00
C PRO A 26 -1.32 -13.07 42.59
N TYR A 27 -0.33 -13.14 41.70
CA TYR A 27 -0.44 -12.62 40.36
C TYR A 27 -0.51 -13.68 39.25
N ARG A 28 -0.52 -14.96 39.62
CA ARG A 28 -0.45 -16.08 38.67
C ARG A 28 -1.65 -16.15 37.71
N GLU A 29 -2.87 -15.97 38.20
CA GLU A 29 -4.08 -16.00 37.37
C GLU A 29 -4.12 -14.79 36.43
N ALA A 30 -3.84 -13.60 36.94
CA ALA A 30 -3.78 -12.41 36.11
C ALA A 30 -2.71 -12.53 35.02
N SER A 31 -1.52 -13.03 35.35
CA SER A 31 -0.44 -13.27 34.39
C SER A 31 -0.82 -14.27 33.30
N SER A 32 -1.58 -15.32 33.64
CA SER A 32 -2.07 -16.29 32.65
C SER A 32 -3.01 -15.63 31.63
N SER A 33 -4.01 -14.90 32.09
CA SER A 33 -4.98 -14.19 31.23
C SER A 33 -4.30 -13.16 30.31
N PHE A 34 -3.34 -12.42 30.83
CA PHE A 34 -2.55 -11.48 30.01
C PHE A 34 -1.64 -12.20 29.00
N SER A 35 -1.10 -13.35 29.34
CA SER A 35 -0.30 -14.17 28.41
C SER A 35 -1.12 -14.65 27.24
N GLU A 36 -2.37 -15.06 27.45
CA GLU A 36 -3.31 -15.43 26.38
C GLU A 36 -3.62 -14.26 25.46
N LEU A 37 -3.92 -13.08 26.01
CA LEU A 37 -4.14 -11.86 25.22
C LEU A 37 -2.91 -11.48 24.39
N THR A 38 -1.71 -11.58 24.98
CA THR A 38 -0.47 -11.29 24.28
C THR A 38 -0.23 -12.28 23.12
N ALA A 39 -0.52 -13.56 23.33
CA ALA A 39 -0.43 -14.59 22.30
C ALA A 39 -1.43 -14.32 21.14
N LEU A 40 -2.65 -13.88 21.44
CA LEU A 40 -3.64 -13.48 20.43
C LEU A 40 -3.16 -12.28 19.63
N LEU A 41 -2.56 -11.28 20.26
CA LEU A 41 -2.01 -10.10 19.57
C LEU A 41 -0.86 -10.47 18.63
N ILE A 42 0.06 -11.34 19.09
CA ILE A 42 1.16 -11.84 18.25
C ILE A 42 0.60 -12.62 17.05
N GLY A 43 -0.27 -13.59 17.31
CA GLY A 43 -0.88 -14.39 16.24
C GLY A 43 -1.72 -13.58 15.25
N SER A 44 -2.33 -12.46 15.70
CA SER A 44 -3.00 -11.51 14.80
C SER A 44 -2.00 -10.80 13.89
N ALA A 45 -0.90 -10.30 14.46
CA ALA A 45 0.14 -9.60 13.70
C ALA A 45 0.81 -10.52 12.65
N GLU A 46 1.06 -11.78 13.00
CA GLU A 46 1.60 -12.79 12.10
C GLU A 46 0.64 -13.10 10.94
N ARG A 47 -0.65 -13.28 11.23
CA ARG A 47 -1.68 -13.49 10.19
C ARG A 47 -1.83 -12.29 9.26
N GLU A 48 -1.80 -11.07 9.80
CA GLU A 48 -1.81 -9.84 8.99
C GLU A 48 -0.58 -9.78 8.07
N GLY A 49 0.61 -10.13 8.60
CA GLY A 49 1.85 -10.18 7.82
C GLY A 49 1.80 -11.21 6.70
N ALA A 50 1.34 -12.43 7.01
CA ALA A 50 1.18 -13.51 6.01
C ALA A 50 0.14 -13.14 4.95
N GLY A 51 -0.97 -12.51 5.35
CA GLY A 51 -2.00 -12.02 4.43
C GLY A 51 -1.46 -10.95 3.48
N LEU A 52 -0.69 -10.00 4.00
CA LEU A 52 -0.04 -8.98 3.18
C LEU A 52 0.95 -9.60 2.19
N GLN A 53 1.81 -10.52 2.65
CA GLN A 53 2.76 -11.21 1.77
C GLN A 53 2.03 -11.99 0.67
N GLY A 54 0.99 -12.73 1.00
CA GLY A 54 0.17 -13.45 0.03
C GLY A 54 -0.49 -12.53 -1.00
N ALA A 55 -0.96 -11.35 -0.57
CA ALA A 55 -1.52 -10.35 -1.48
C ALA A 55 -0.46 -9.77 -2.43
N VAL A 56 0.72 -9.45 -1.91
CA VAL A 56 1.87 -8.98 -2.73
C VAL A 56 2.28 -10.04 -3.75
N ASP A 57 2.43 -11.29 -3.32
CA ASP A 57 2.79 -12.41 -4.20
C ASP A 57 1.73 -12.64 -5.29
N GLY A 58 0.45 -12.50 -4.93
CA GLY A 58 -0.66 -12.56 -5.88
C GLY A 58 -0.61 -11.45 -6.92
N MET A 59 -0.36 -10.23 -6.49
CA MET A 59 -0.20 -9.08 -7.39
C MET A 59 1.00 -9.25 -8.33
N LEU A 60 2.16 -9.66 -7.82
CA LEU A 60 3.37 -9.85 -8.64
C LEU A 60 3.22 -10.97 -9.69
N LYS A 61 2.35 -11.95 -9.44
CA LYS A 61 2.02 -13.00 -10.42
C LYS A 61 1.04 -12.56 -11.50
N ALA A 62 0.18 -11.58 -11.19
CA ALA A 62 -0.92 -11.15 -12.04
C ALA A 62 -0.66 -9.80 -12.75
N ALA A 63 0.36 -9.06 -12.35
CA ALA A 63 0.63 -7.70 -12.81
C ALA A 63 2.07 -7.54 -13.29
N GLU A 64 2.24 -6.65 -14.25
CA GLU A 64 3.58 -6.18 -14.66
C GLU A 64 4.08 -5.12 -13.68
N VAL A 65 5.36 -5.24 -13.30
CA VAL A 65 6.03 -4.24 -12.46
C VAL A 65 6.66 -3.18 -13.36
N ILE A 66 6.27 -1.93 -13.17
CA ILE A 66 6.87 -0.81 -13.91
C ILE A 66 8.29 -0.59 -13.38
N PRO A 67 9.34 -0.71 -14.21
CA PRO A 67 10.71 -0.53 -13.76
C PRO A 67 11.01 0.94 -13.42
N LEU A 68 11.80 1.14 -12.37
CA LEU A 68 12.35 2.46 -12.01
C LEU A 68 13.73 2.59 -12.63
N ASP A 69 13.82 3.32 -13.73
CA ASP A 69 15.09 3.64 -14.40
C ASP A 69 15.48 5.11 -14.22
N SER A 70 16.65 5.51 -14.75
CA SER A 70 17.17 6.87 -14.65
C SER A 70 16.21 7.92 -15.21
N ASP A 71 15.47 7.61 -16.27
CA ASP A 71 14.59 8.57 -16.92
C ASP A 71 13.35 8.85 -16.05
N VAL A 72 12.84 7.84 -15.31
CA VAL A 72 11.79 8.04 -14.31
C VAL A 72 12.26 9.03 -13.24
N PHE A 73 13.50 8.90 -12.75
CA PHE A 73 14.03 9.82 -11.74
C PHE A 73 14.22 11.24 -12.28
N TYR A 74 14.70 11.40 -13.52
CA TYR A 74 14.79 12.73 -14.15
C TYR A 74 13.43 13.39 -14.31
N GLN A 75 12.43 12.65 -14.79
CA GLN A 75 11.07 13.15 -14.92
C GLN A 75 10.45 13.47 -13.55
N ALA A 76 10.66 12.62 -12.56
CA ALA A 76 10.18 12.84 -11.19
C ALA A 76 10.75 14.12 -10.58
N ALA A 77 12.04 14.43 -10.80
CA ALA A 77 12.65 15.68 -10.33
C ALA A 77 11.95 16.92 -10.93
N GLY A 78 11.59 16.89 -12.19
CA GLY A 78 10.81 17.96 -12.84
C GLY A 78 9.40 18.10 -12.25
N ILE A 79 8.69 16.98 -12.08
CA ILE A 79 7.35 16.93 -11.49
C ILE A 79 7.36 17.46 -10.05
N GLN A 80 8.34 17.03 -9.25
CA GLN A 80 8.49 17.49 -7.87
C GLN A 80 8.50 19.02 -7.76
N VAL A 81 9.29 19.66 -8.61
CA VAL A 81 9.41 21.13 -8.62
C VAL A 81 8.15 21.79 -9.15
N ALA A 82 7.58 21.26 -10.23
CA ALA A 82 6.42 21.86 -10.90
C ALA A 82 5.13 21.78 -10.07
N LEU A 83 4.94 20.69 -9.33
CA LEU A 83 3.70 20.41 -8.57
C LEU A 83 3.88 20.47 -7.05
N ASP A 84 5.05 20.82 -6.54
CA ASP A 84 5.39 20.83 -5.10
C ASP A 84 5.06 19.49 -4.40
N MET A 85 5.32 18.38 -5.10
CA MET A 85 5.04 17.03 -4.61
C MET A 85 6.20 16.46 -3.78
N SER A 86 5.90 15.44 -2.95
CA SER A 86 6.96 14.65 -2.32
C SER A 86 7.78 13.90 -3.38
N VAL A 87 9.05 13.59 -3.06
CA VAL A 87 9.92 12.79 -3.96
C VAL A 87 9.27 11.45 -4.32
N GLN A 88 8.66 10.78 -3.31
CA GLN A 88 8.02 9.48 -3.51
C GLN A 88 6.82 9.58 -4.47
N ASP A 89 5.96 10.57 -4.29
CA ASP A 89 4.78 10.75 -5.11
C ASP A 89 5.16 11.18 -6.54
N SER A 90 6.19 12.02 -6.68
CA SER A 90 6.74 12.40 -8.00
C SER A 90 7.28 11.19 -8.76
N ILE A 91 7.97 10.27 -8.09
CA ILE A 91 8.45 9.01 -8.70
C ILE A 91 7.27 8.15 -9.14
N VAL A 92 6.24 8.03 -8.32
CA VAL A 92 5.03 7.26 -8.67
C VAL A 92 4.36 7.87 -9.90
N LEU A 93 4.14 9.18 -9.92
CA LEU A 93 3.50 9.86 -11.07
C LEU A 93 4.35 9.73 -12.35
N ALA A 94 5.66 9.97 -12.26
CA ALA A 94 6.58 9.82 -13.38
C ALA A 94 6.57 8.39 -13.94
N SER A 95 6.55 7.37 -13.07
CA SER A 95 6.47 5.96 -13.48
C SER A 95 5.18 5.67 -14.25
N VAL A 96 4.04 6.16 -13.76
CA VAL A 96 2.74 5.98 -14.41
C VAL A 96 2.73 6.68 -15.78
N LEU A 97 3.09 7.96 -15.85
CA LEU A 97 3.10 8.73 -17.09
C LEU A 97 4.02 8.10 -18.14
N ARG A 98 5.23 7.70 -17.73
CA ARG A 98 6.16 7.03 -18.63
C ARG A 98 5.63 5.70 -19.16
N HIS A 99 4.98 4.91 -18.29
CA HIS A 99 4.33 3.66 -18.72
C HIS A 99 3.22 3.94 -19.73
N LEU A 100 2.38 4.95 -19.50
CA LEU A 100 1.32 5.36 -20.42
C LEU A 100 1.86 5.78 -21.78
N VAL A 101 2.94 6.58 -21.79
CA VAL A 101 3.64 6.97 -23.04
C VAL A 101 4.15 5.75 -23.78
N LYS A 102 4.77 4.80 -23.08
CA LYS A 102 5.39 3.61 -23.68
C LYS A 102 4.37 2.60 -24.22
N THR A 103 3.28 2.38 -23.50
CA THR A 103 2.31 1.32 -23.82
C THR A 103 1.12 1.82 -24.63
N GLY A 104 0.77 3.11 -24.52
CA GLY A 104 -0.35 3.74 -25.23
C GLY A 104 -1.68 3.00 -25.04
N PRO A 105 -2.09 2.61 -23.84
CA PRO A 105 -3.30 1.83 -23.65
C PRO A 105 -4.52 2.67 -24.07
N PRO A 106 -5.51 2.09 -24.76
CA PRO A 106 -6.67 2.84 -25.24
C PRO A 106 -7.55 3.35 -24.08
N GLU A 107 -7.54 2.65 -22.97
CA GLU A 107 -8.22 3.02 -21.72
C GLU A 107 -7.39 2.55 -20.54
N SER A 108 -7.21 3.41 -19.53
CA SER A 108 -6.47 3.08 -18.33
C SER A 108 -7.05 3.78 -17.10
N CYS A 109 -6.67 3.31 -15.93
CA CYS A 109 -6.95 4.02 -14.69
C CYS A 109 -5.79 3.93 -13.72
N PHE A 110 -5.57 5.02 -13.00
CA PHE A 110 -4.61 5.12 -11.92
C PHE A 110 -5.35 5.08 -10.58
N LEU A 111 -5.02 4.10 -9.75
CA LEU A 111 -5.64 3.87 -8.45
C LEU A 111 -4.65 4.23 -7.35
N ASN A 112 -4.92 5.29 -6.59
CA ASN A 112 -4.08 5.67 -5.46
C ASN A 112 -4.92 6.31 -4.35
N ARG A 113 -4.69 5.94 -3.09
CA ARG A 113 -5.41 6.49 -1.94
C ARG A 113 -4.90 7.86 -1.48
N ASN A 114 -3.72 8.27 -1.92
CA ASN A 114 -3.18 9.60 -1.65
C ASN A 114 -3.89 10.64 -2.52
N THR A 115 -5.13 10.98 -2.15
CA THR A 115 -5.93 11.99 -2.86
C THR A 115 -5.39 13.40 -2.68
N LYS A 116 -4.62 13.65 -1.62
CA LYS A 116 -4.03 14.96 -1.36
C LYS A 116 -3.12 15.41 -2.51
N ASP A 117 -2.29 14.49 -3.00
CA ASP A 117 -1.28 14.81 -4.00
C ASP A 117 -1.71 14.41 -5.43
N PHE A 118 -2.52 13.35 -5.59
CA PHE A 118 -2.93 12.85 -6.91
C PHE A 118 -4.32 13.31 -7.37
N ASP A 119 -5.16 13.89 -6.51
CA ASP A 119 -6.45 14.48 -6.89
C ASP A 119 -6.31 15.98 -7.23
N ASP A 120 -5.11 16.40 -7.60
CA ASP A 120 -4.80 17.73 -8.06
C ASP A 120 -5.23 17.92 -9.52
N PRO A 121 -5.77 19.11 -9.91
CA PRO A 121 -6.19 19.37 -11.29
C PRO A 121 -5.07 19.16 -12.33
N ASN A 122 -3.84 19.58 -12.02
CA ASN A 122 -2.72 19.42 -12.95
C ASN A 122 -2.35 17.95 -13.14
N VAL A 123 -2.38 17.13 -12.07
CA VAL A 123 -2.15 15.68 -12.15
C VAL A 123 -3.24 15.01 -12.99
N ARG A 124 -4.49 15.42 -12.79
CA ARG A 124 -5.62 14.89 -13.58
C ARG A 124 -5.48 15.23 -15.07
N GLU A 125 -5.10 16.47 -15.39
CA GLU A 125 -4.86 16.90 -16.76
C GLU A 125 -3.75 16.07 -17.41
N MET A 126 -2.61 15.88 -16.73
CA MET A 126 -1.51 15.03 -17.21
C MET A 126 -1.95 13.57 -17.47
N LEU A 127 -2.83 13.01 -16.65
CA LEU A 127 -3.35 11.66 -16.83
C LEU A 127 -4.41 11.60 -17.96
N ASP A 128 -5.27 12.62 -18.05
CA ASP A 128 -6.33 12.69 -19.05
C ASP A 128 -5.77 12.81 -20.48
N GLU A 129 -4.59 13.42 -20.69
CA GLU A 129 -3.86 13.43 -21.97
C GLU A 129 -3.64 12.02 -22.53
N PHE A 130 -3.52 11.02 -21.65
CA PHE A 130 -3.35 9.61 -22.02
C PHE A 130 -4.64 8.77 -21.86
N GLY A 131 -5.80 9.41 -21.66
CA GLY A 131 -7.05 8.70 -21.40
C GLY A 131 -7.05 7.91 -20.08
N CYS A 132 -6.15 8.23 -19.14
CA CYS A 132 -6.00 7.57 -17.85
C CYS A 132 -6.81 8.27 -16.77
N LYS A 133 -7.77 7.57 -16.16
CA LYS A 133 -8.63 8.15 -15.11
C LYS A 133 -8.09 7.89 -13.72
N PHE A 134 -7.98 8.96 -12.91
CA PHE A 134 -7.62 8.84 -11.50
C PHE A 134 -8.82 8.41 -10.63
N PHE A 135 -8.58 7.47 -9.73
CA PHE A 135 -9.52 7.07 -8.67
C PHE A 135 -8.84 7.00 -7.31
N GLY A 136 -9.28 7.83 -6.39
CA GLY A 136 -8.81 7.85 -4.98
C GLY A 136 -9.41 6.72 -4.11
N ARG A 137 -10.39 5.97 -4.66
CA ARG A 137 -11.06 4.85 -3.98
C ARG A 137 -11.01 3.59 -4.83
N PHE A 138 -10.52 2.51 -4.25
CA PHE A 138 -10.38 1.24 -4.96
C PHE A 138 -11.72 0.62 -5.40
N ASP A 139 -12.78 0.79 -4.62
CA ASP A 139 -14.13 0.31 -4.98
C ASP A 139 -14.70 1.04 -6.21
N HIS A 140 -14.39 2.32 -6.38
CA HIS A 140 -14.76 3.09 -7.57
C HIS A 140 -13.96 2.62 -8.79
N GLY A 141 -12.65 2.44 -8.64
CA GLY A 141 -11.80 1.93 -9.70
C GLY A 141 -12.20 0.52 -10.14
N LEU A 142 -12.50 -0.37 -9.19
CA LEU A 142 -12.96 -1.72 -9.51
C LEU A 142 -14.28 -1.71 -10.30
N ARG A 143 -15.23 -0.84 -9.92
CA ARG A 143 -16.48 -0.66 -10.68
C ARG A 143 -16.22 -0.17 -12.09
N TYR A 144 -15.30 0.78 -12.28
CA TYR A 144 -14.90 1.29 -13.57
C TYR A 144 -14.31 0.16 -14.44
N ILE A 145 -13.35 -0.59 -13.93
CA ILE A 145 -12.70 -1.71 -14.63
C ILE A 145 -13.75 -2.75 -15.06
N ASN A 146 -14.60 -3.19 -14.13
CA ASN A 146 -15.63 -4.18 -14.41
C ASN A 146 -16.64 -3.71 -15.48
N ALA A 147 -16.99 -2.42 -15.50
CA ALA A 147 -17.88 -1.86 -16.50
C ALA A 147 -17.23 -1.85 -17.91
N ARG A 148 -15.91 -1.66 -17.99
CA ARG A 148 -15.16 -1.69 -19.25
C ARG A 148 -14.96 -3.10 -19.78
N LEU A 149 -14.60 -4.05 -18.90
CA LEU A 149 -14.47 -5.46 -19.28
C LEU A 149 -15.77 -6.05 -19.83
N ARG A 150 -16.92 -5.68 -19.26
CA ARG A 150 -18.23 -6.10 -19.77
C ARG A 150 -18.55 -5.56 -21.18
N LYS A 151 -18.08 -4.35 -21.48
CA LYS A 151 -18.27 -3.74 -22.82
C LYS A 151 -17.33 -4.35 -23.86
N ALA A 152 -16.14 -4.74 -23.46
CA ALA A 152 -15.14 -5.35 -24.35
C ALA A 152 -15.46 -6.83 -24.69
N GLY A 153 -16.31 -7.50 -23.90
CA GLY A 153 -16.74 -8.88 -24.13
C GLY A 153 -18.06 -9.03 -24.89
N GLN A 154 -18.64 -7.93 -25.37
CA GLN A 154 -19.79 -7.89 -26.28
C GLN A 154 -19.36 -7.55 -27.68
#